data_c14cdf230ef52cbc4db28662114e721f
#
_entry.id   c14cdf230ef52cbc4db28662114e721f
#
_cell.length_a   1.000
_cell.length_b   1.000
_cell.length_c   1.000
_cell.angle_alpha   90.00
_cell.angle_beta   90.00
_cell.angle_gamma   90.00
#
_symmetry.space_group_name_H-M   'P 1'
#
loop_
_entity.id
_entity.type
_entity.pdbx_description
1 polymer ?
#
loop_
_entity_poly.entity_id
_entity_poly.type
_entity_poly.pdbx_seq_one_letter_code
_entity_poly.pdbx_strand_id
1 'polypeptide(L)'
;MSTSTLYAICILIWGTTWFAITAQIDVLAPEFGVAIRFGLAAAVLMGVCRMRRIPLRFPRRVQALVFAQGLLGFYASYVCVYQAERFVASGVVAVGYAASPLFGLALARAFLGTRMSARVALGGVAGIAGVVLIFWHEFTRLAATDQVLWGAELTMVSVLLASLSTIAASGYHRLGVRGWGPLAWAMAWGSGAALVHALVLGTPWHWSWRPGFLGSLGYLALFGSILAFGAYYALVHRVGPAKAGYVGVLTPVVALVVSSLFENFLWTGLTVAGIALAILGNVVALWPSARPPESPQDSSISTVTGA
;
A
#
# COMPACT_ATOMS: atom_id res chain seq x y z
N MET A 1 15.47 -13.75 11.23
CA MET A 1 15.50 -12.26 11.22
C MET A 1 14.77 -11.76 12.45
N SER A 2 15.26 -10.66 13.08
CA SER A 2 14.57 -10.02 14.22
C SER A 2 13.32 -9.28 13.76
N THR A 3 12.42 -8.93 14.69
CA THR A 3 11.23 -8.11 14.39
C THR A 3 11.64 -6.71 13.89
N SER A 4 12.66 -6.12 14.52
CA SER A 4 13.21 -4.81 14.10
C SER A 4 13.78 -4.86 12.68
N THR A 5 14.45 -5.95 12.31
CA THR A 5 14.95 -6.14 10.93
C THR A 5 13.81 -6.18 9.90
N LEU A 6 12.69 -6.85 10.22
CA LEU A 6 11.53 -6.90 9.33
C LEU A 6 10.90 -5.51 9.15
N TYR A 7 10.78 -4.73 10.23
CA TYR A 7 10.33 -3.34 10.14
C TYR A 7 11.26 -2.50 9.26
N ALA A 8 12.57 -2.56 9.52
CA ALA A 8 13.56 -1.80 8.76
C ALA A 8 13.50 -2.13 7.25
N ILE A 9 13.41 -3.41 6.88
CA ILE A 9 13.27 -3.85 5.49
C ILE A 9 12.03 -3.24 4.86
N CYS A 10 10.86 -3.36 5.49
CA CYS A 10 9.61 -2.83 4.94
C CYS A 10 9.68 -1.31 4.77
N ILE A 11 10.09 -0.58 5.81
CA ILE A 11 10.12 0.87 5.85
C ILE A 11 11.11 1.44 4.83
N LEU A 12 12.34 0.92 4.82
CA LEU A 12 13.38 1.41 3.92
C LEU A 12 13.07 1.08 2.45
N ILE A 13 12.66 -0.16 2.17
CA ILE A 13 12.34 -0.54 0.79
C ILE A 13 11.12 0.24 0.31
N TRP A 14 9.99 0.19 1.00
CA TRP A 14 8.80 0.92 0.53
C TRP A 14 8.99 2.43 0.57
N GLY A 15 9.78 2.97 1.51
CA GLY A 15 10.10 4.39 1.53
C GLY A 15 10.89 4.87 0.32
N THR A 16 11.74 4.02 -0.26
CA THR A 16 12.54 4.34 -1.44
C THR A 16 11.90 3.92 -2.77
N THR A 17 10.85 3.06 -2.75
CA THR A 17 10.18 2.62 -3.99
C THR A 17 9.45 3.75 -4.71
N TRP A 18 8.97 4.75 -4.00
CA TRP A 18 8.34 5.94 -4.59
C TRP A 18 9.30 6.67 -5.52
N PHE A 19 10.46 7.02 -5.02
CA PHE A 19 11.51 7.65 -5.84
C PHE A 19 11.99 6.72 -6.98
N ALA A 20 12.06 5.40 -6.77
CA ALA A 20 12.46 4.50 -7.83
C ALA A 20 11.47 4.46 -9.00
N ILE A 21 10.20 4.80 -8.80
CA ILE A 21 9.19 4.93 -9.86
C ILE A 21 9.55 6.06 -10.81
N THR A 22 10.11 7.18 -10.33
CA THR A 22 10.42 8.36 -11.15
C THR A 22 11.35 8.01 -12.31
N ALA A 23 12.32 7.10 -12.10
CA ALA A 23 13.20 6.64 -13.16
C ALA A 23 12.48 5.82 -14.27
N GLN A 24 11.24 5.42 -14.07
CA GLN A 24 10.42 4.71 -15.05
C GLN A 24 9.48 5.63 -15.81
N ILE A 25 8.83 6.58 -15.14
CA ILE A 25 7.81 7.44 -15.74
C ILE A 25 8.37 8.38 -16.83
N ASP A 26 9.66 8.67 -16.78
CA ASP A 26 10.36 9.46 -17.82
C ASP A 26 10.59 8.66 -19.12
N VAL A 27 10.48 7.35 -19.07
CA VAL A 27 10.81 6.46 -20.19
C VAL A 27 9.60 5.70 -20.69
N LEU A 28 8.80 5.18 -19.77
CA LEU A 28 7.75 4.23 -20.05
C LEU A 28 6.39 4.77 -19.55
N ALA A 29 5.35 4.56 -20.34
CA ALA A 29 4.02 4.90 -19.87
C ALA A 29 3.68 4.12 -18.59
N PRO A 30 2.95 4.73 -17.65
CA PRO A 30 2.61 4.13 -16.36
C PRO A 30 2.05 2.72 -16.45
N GLU A 31 1.18 2.45 -17.41
CA GLU A 31 0.54 1.16 -17.63
C GLU A 31 1.57 0.07 -17.92
N PHE A 32 2.54 0.34 -18.80
CA PHE A 32 3.63 -0.60 -19.09
C PHE A 32 4.58 -0.76 -17.91
N GLY A 33 4.91 0.32 -17.19
CA GLY A 33 5.72 0.26 -15.98
C GLY A 33 5.11 -0.68 -14.93
N VAL A 34 3.83 -0.52 -14.67
CA VAL A 34 3.05 -1.36 -13.76
C VAL A 34 2.97 -2.81 -14.26
N ALA A 35 2.69 -3.01 -15.57
CA ALA A 35 2.60 -4.33 -16.17
C ALA A 35 3.91 -5.11 -16.03
N ILE A 36 5.05 -4.51 -16.38
CA ILE A 36 6.35 -5.19 -16.32
C ILE A 36 6.77 -5.45 -14.87
N ARG A 37 6.64 -4.44 -13.99
CA ARG A 37 6.98 -4.57 -12.56
C ARG A 37 6.27 -5.75 -11.92
N PHE A 38 4.95 -5.79 -12.01
CA PHE A 38 4.17 -6.85 -11.37
C PHE A 38 4.17 -8.15 -12.15
N GLY A 39 4.37 -8.12 -13.46
CA GLY A 39 4.58 -9.32 -14.28
C GLY A 39 5.84 -10.07 -13.88
N LEU A 40 6.96 -9.37 -13.74
CA LEU A 40 8.22 -9.94 -13.26
C LEU A 40 8.08 -10.49 -11.84
N ALA A 41 7.46 -9.70 -10.94
CA ALA A 41 7.23 -10.13 -9.56
C ALA A 41 6.34 -11.38 -9.50
N ALA A 42 5.26 -11.43 -10.26
CA ALA A 42 4.36 -12.58 -10.37
C ALA A 42 5.07 -13.81 -10.91
N ALA A 43 5.86 -13.67 -11.98
CA ALA A 43 6.62 -14.78 -12.58
C ALA A 43 7.59 -15.40 -11.57
N VAL A 44 8.37 -14.57 -10.87
CA VAL A 44 9.29 -15.02 -9.84
C VAL A 44 8.54 -15.70 -8.69
N LEU A 45 7.47 -15.09 -8.17
CA LEU A 45 6.68 -15.66 -7.08
C LEU A 45 6.00 -16.98 -7.48
N MET A 46 5.47 -17.08 -8.69
CA MET A 46 4.91 -18.35 -9.20
C MET A 46 5.98 -19.43 -9.33
N GLY A 47 7.17 -19.06 -9.76
CA GLY A 47 8.35 -19.95 -9.79
C GLY A 47 8.68 -20.46 -8.39
N VAL A 48 8.80 -19.55 -7.41
CA VAL A 48 9.05 -19.90 -5.99
C VAL A 48 7.93 -20.78 -5.43
N CYS A 49 6.67 -20.47 -5.72
CA CYS A 49 5.53 -21.27 -5.26
C CYS A 49 5.59 -22.70 -5.83
N ARG A 50 5.92 -22.85 -7.13
CA ARG A 50 6.10 -24.19 -7.75
C ARG A 50 7.25 -24.95 -7.12
N MET A 51 8.41 -24.33 -6.92
CA MET A 51 9.59 -24.96 -6.31
C MET A 51 9.33 -25.39 -4.87
N ARG A 52 8.61 -24.57 -4.10
CA ARG A 52 8.28 -24.83 -2.70
C ARG A 52 6.97 -25.58 -2.50
N ARG A 53 6.33 -26.03 -3.58
CA ARG A 53 5.04 -26.74 -3.57
C ARG A 53 3.92 -25.98 -2.85
N ILE A 54 3.96 -24.65 -2.88
CA ILE A 54 2.91 -23.78 -2.35
C ILE A 54 1.71 -23.84 -3.31
N PRO A 55 0.47 -24.02 -2.81
CA PRO A 55 -0.71 -24.11 -3.65
C PRO A 55 -0.91 -22.84 -4.52
N LEU A 56 -1.16 -23.05 -5.81
CA LEU A 56 -1.51 -22.01 -6.79
C LEU A 56 -2.94 -22.19 -7.33
N ARG A 57 -3.64 -23.26 -6.93
CA ARG A 57 -5.03 -23.51 -7.32
C ARG A 57 -5.94 -23.16 -6.17
N PHE A 58 -6.95 -22.34 -6.45
CA PHE A 58 -7.90 -21.86 -5.46
C PHE A 58 -9.32 -22.05 -5.97
N PRO A 59 -10.30 -22.22 -5.07
CA PRO A 59 -11.72 -22.23 -5.43
C PRO A 59 -12.12 -20.94 -6.16
N ARG A 60 -13.12 -20.98 -7.03
CA ARG A 60 -13.58 -19.85 -7.84
C ARG A 60 -13.84 -18.60 -7.01
N ARG A 61 -14.46 -18.74 -5.82
CA ARG A 61 -14.74 -17.61 -4.91
C ARG A 61 -13.48 -16.92 -4.42
N VAL A 62 -12.45 -17.69 -4.05
CA VAL A 62 -11.13 -17.16 -3.65
C VAL A 62 -10.47 -16.48 -4.84
N GLN A 63 -10.49 -17.12 -6.02
CA GLN A 63 -9.88 -16.57 -7.23
C GLN A 63 -10.52 -15.25 -7.66
N ALA A 64 -11.85 -15.09 -7.49
CA ALA A 64 -12.55 -13.83 -7.77
C ALA A 64 -12.08 -12.69 -6.84
N LEU A 65 -11.87 -12.98 -5.55
CA LEU A 65 -11.34 -12.00 -4.59
C LEU A 65 -9.88 -11.65 -4.88
N VAL A 66 -9.06 -12.64 -5.26
CA VAL A 66 -7.66 -12.42 -5.68
C VAL A 66 -7.59 -11.60 -6.96
N PHE A 67 -8.51 -11.84 -7.92
CA PHE A 67 -8.66 -11.04 -9.13
C PHE A 67 -9.04 -9.59 -8.79
N ALA A 68 -10.03 -9.38 -7.93
CA ALA A 68 -10.42 -8.04 -7.47
C ALA A 68 -9.26 -7.32 -6.77
N GLN A 69 -8.49 -8.03 -5.92
CA GLN A 69 -7.28 -7.48 -5.32
C GLN A 69 -6.26 -7.06 -6.39
N GLY A 70 -6.04 -7.87 -7.40
CA GLY A 70 -5.13 -7.59 -8.49
C GLY A 70 -5.52 -6.34 -9.27
N LEU A 71 -6.80 -6.26 -9.69
CA LEU A 71 -7.32 -5.11 -10.44
C LEU A 71 -7.26 -3.81 -9.63
N LEU A 72 -7.68 -3.84 -8.37
CA LEU A 72 -7.76 -2.64 -7.55
C LEU A 72 -6.36 -2.21 -7.04
N GLY A 73 -5.58 -3.16 -6.50
CA GLY A 73 -4.34 -2.87 -5.81
C GLY A 73 -3.11 -2.87 -6.70
N PHE A 74 -2.97 -3.85 -7.61
CA PHE A 74 -1.76 -4.02 -8.42
C PHE A 74 -1.87 -3.47 -9.84
N TYR A 75 -3.06 -3.01 -10.25
CA TYR A 75 -3.25 -2.29 -11.51
C TYR A 75 -3.74 -0.87 -11.25
N ALA A 76 -5.01 -0.66 -10.95
CA ALA A 76 -5.63 0.66 -10.96
C ALA A 76 -4.98 1.62 -9.95
N SER A 77 -4.74 1.18 -8.70
CA SER A 77 -4.05 1.99 -7.70
C SER A 77 -2.64 2.38 -8.16
N TYR A 78 -1.85 1.43 -8.67
CA TYR A 78 -0.48 1.73 -9.10
C TYR A 78 -0.41 2.58 -10.37
N VAL A 79 -1.33 2.41 -11.31
CA VAL A 79 -1.40 3.33 -12.47
C VAL A 79 -1.68 4.74 -11.99
N CYS A 80 -2.60 4.95 -11.04
CA CYS A 80 -2.82 6.26 -10.43
C CYS A 80 -1.57 6.80 -9.72
N VAL A 81 -0.81 5.96 -9.00
CA VAL A 81 0.46 6.37 -8.36
C VAL A 81 1.46 6.85 -9.41
N TYR A 82 1.73 6.04 -10.44
CA TYR A 82 2.69 6.40 -11.48
C TYR A 82 2.27 7.67 -12.24
N GLN A 83 0.96 7.86 -12.46
CA GLN A 83 0.45 9.11 -13.05
C GLN A 83 0.59 10.28 -12.09
N ALA A 84 0.30 10.12 -10.79
CA ALA A 84 0.41 11.18 -9.79
C ALA A 84 1.85 11.71 -9.67
N GLU A 85 2.85 10.82 -9.69
CA GLU A 85 4.27 11.19 -9.60
C GLU A 85 4.79 11.97 -10.81
N ARG A 86 4.02 12.09 -11.89
CA ARG A 86 4.34 13.00 -13.00
C ARG A 86 4.01 14.46 -12.70
N PHE A 87 3.22 14.72 -11.66
CA PHE A 87 2.70 16.04 -11.33
C PHE A 87 3.16 16.55 -9.97
N VAL A 88 3.49 15.64 -9.03
CA VAL A 88 3.94 15.98 -7.68
C VAL A 88 5.12 15.10 -7.28
N ALA A 89 5.95 15.57 -6.34
CA ALA A 89 7.10 14.81 -5.85
C ALA A 89 6.65 13.45 -5.27
N SER A 90 7.46 12.43 -5.49
CA SER A 90 7.16 11.05 -5.09
C SER A 90 6.90 10.90 -3.58
N GLY A 91 7.62 11.65 -2.73
CA GLY A 91 7.40 11.69 -1.30
C GLY A 91 6.04 12.28 -0.89
N VAL A 92 5.50 13.21 -1.69
CA VAL A 92 4.15 13.78 -1.45
C VAL A 92 3.08 12.73 -1.72
N VAL A 93 3.22 11.96 -2.80
CA VAL A 93 2.33 10.80 -3.07
C VAL A 93 2.41 9.78 -1.94
N ALA A 94 3.63 9.47 -1.47
CA ALA A 94 3.83 8.56 -0.33
C ALA A 94 3.12 9.04 0.95
N VAL A 95 3.16 10.35 1.22
CA VAL A 95 2.44 10.94 2.38
C VAL A 95 0.92 10.82 2.22
N GLY A 96 0.41 10.94 1.00
CA GLY A 96 -1.02 10.70 0.72
C GLY A 96 -1.51 9.35 1.24
N TYR A 97 -0.65 8.33 1.18
CA TYR A 97 -0.92 7.00 1.72
C TYR A 97 -1.04 6.93 3.26
N ALA A 98 -0.65 7.98 3.99
CA ALA A 98 -0.96 8.09 5.42
C ALA A 98 -2.47 8.14 5.71
N ALA A 99 -3.29 8.47 4.71
CA ALA A 99 -4.75 8.39 4.81
C ALA A 99 -5.31 6.95 4.70
N SER A 100 -4.50 5.96 4.27
CA SER A 100 -4.95 4.57 4.04
C SER A 100 -5.64 3.92 5.24
N PRO A 101 -5.21 4.10 6.51
CA PRO A 101 -5.90 3.51 7.65
C PRO A 101 -7.35 4.00 7.78
N LEU A 102 -7.61 5.29 7.50
CA LEU A 102 -8.97 5.82 7.56
C LEU A 102 -9.86 5.23 6.46
N PHE A 103 -9.39 5.22 5.21
CA PHE A 103 -10.12 4.58 4.11
C PHE A 103 -10.34 3.10 4.40
N GLY A 104 -9.30 2.39 4.87
CA GLY A 104 -9.40 0.97 5.23
C GLY A 104 -10.47 0.71 6.31
N LEU A 105 -10.55 1.56 7.32
CA LEU A 105 -11.54 1.44 8.41
C LEU A 105 -12.95 1.82 7.97
N ALA A 106 -13.11 2.88 7.19
CA ALA A 106 -14.40 3.27 6.62
C ALA A 106 -14.95 2.15 5.74
N LEU A 107 -14.12 1.58 4.88
CA LEU A 107 -14.47 0.46 4.00
C LEU A 107 -14.71 -0.84 4.81
N ALA A 108 -13.91 -1.12 5.83
CA ALA A 108 -14.13 -2.27 6.71
C ALA A 108 -15.47 -2.15 7.45
N ARG A 109 -15.87 -0.94 7.87
CA ARG A 109 -17.20 -0.70 8.43
C ARG A 109 -18.29 -0.96 7.38
N ALA A 110 -18.13 -0.41 6.17
CA ALA A 110 -19.14 -0.52 5.11
C ALA A 110 -19.31 -1.97 4.60
N PHE A 111 -18.22 -2.69 4.37
CA PHE A 111 -18.23 -4.01 3.73
C PHE A 111 -18.15 -5.18 4.72
N LEU A 112 -17.58 -4.98 5.90
CA LEU A 112 -17.33 -6.05 6.87
C LEU A 112 -18.11 -5.86 8.18
N GLY A 113 -18.86 -4.77 8.33
CA GLY A 113 -19.69 -4.50 9.52
C GLY A 113 -18.86 -4.23 10.79
N THR A 114 -17.57 -3.89 10.67
CA THR A 114 -16.71 -3.66 11.84
C THR A 114 -17.10 -2.36 12.56
N ARG A 115 -17.03 -2.35 13.89
CA ARG A 115 -17.29 -1.13 14.66
C ARG A 115 -16.06 -0.23 14.61
N MET A 116 -16.27 1.06 14.27
CA MET A 116 -15.22 2.07 14.28
C MET A 116 -15.28 2.79 15.62
N SER A 117 -14.17 2.82 16.37
CA SER A 117 -14.10 3.61 17.60
C SER A 117 -13.90 5.09 17.28
N ALA A 118 -14.39 5.98 18.16
CA ALA A 118 -14.20 7.43 18.02
C ALA A 118 -12.72 7.81 17.89
N ARG A 119 -11.84 7.11 18.61
CA ARG A 119 -10.39 7.32 18.53
C ARG A 119 -9.83 7.05 17.14
N VAL A 120 -10.27 5.98 16.49
CA VAL A 120 -9.86 5.63 15.11
C VAL A 120 -10.37 6.69 14.13
N ALA A 121 -11.60 7.17 14.31
CA ALA A 121 -12.13 8.26 13.50
C ALA A 121 -11.32 9.55 13.66
N LEU A 122 -11.02 9.95 14.91
CA LEU A 122 -10.21 11.13 15.22
C LEU A 122 -8.79 11.02 14.63
N GLY A 123 -8.14 9.87 14.81
CA GLY A 123 -6.81 9.61 14.23
C GLY A 123 -6.81 9.70 12.71
N GLY A 124 -7.86 9.18 12.07
CA GLY A 124 -8.04 9.26 10.63
C GLY A 124 -8.27 10.69 10.13
N VAL A 125 -9.11 11.47 10.81
CA VAL A 125 -9.32 12.89 10.48
C VAL A 125 -8.02 13.68 10.63
N ALA A 126 -7.26 13.46 11.70
CA ALA A 126 -5.95 14.08 11.89
C ALA A 126 -4.97 13.65 10.75
N GLY A 127 -4.97 12.38 10.36
CA GLY A 127 -4.17 11.90 9.24
C GLY A 127 -4.50 12.61 7.93
N ILE A 128 -5.78 12.74 7.58
CA ILE A 128 -6.22 13.49 6.38
C ILE A 128 -5.83 14.96 6.49
N ALA A 129 -6.08 15.62 7.63
CA ALA A 129 -5.71 17.02 7.82
C ALA A 129 -4.19 17.22 7.62
N GLY A 130 -3.37 16.28 8.10
CA GLY A 130 -1.93 16.30 7.85
C GLY A 130 -1.58 16.20 6.37
N VAL A 131 -2.22 15.29 5.63
CA VAL A 131 -2.06 15.17 4.17
C VAL A 131 -2.47 16.45 3.45
N VAL A 132 -3.63 17.03 3.81
CA VAL A 132 -4.11 18.30 3.24
C VAL A 132 -3.10 19.43 3.47
N LEU A 133 -2.50 19.55 4.65
CA LEU A 133 -1.48 20.56 4.93
C LEU A 133 -0.24 20.44 4.04
N ILE A 134 0.20 19.21 3.76
CA ILE A 134 1.36 18.95 2.90
C ILE A 134 1.04 19.30 1.45
N PHE A 135 -0.11 18.84 0.93
CA PHE A 135 -0.55 19.19 -0.42
C PHE A 135 -0.86 20.67 -0.57
N TRP A 136 -1.38 21.32 0.48
CA TRP A 136 -1.61 22.77 0.47
C TRP A 136 -0.33 23.55 0.22
N HIS A 137 0.76 23.12 0.83
CA HIS A 137 2.06 23.75 0.60
C HIS A 137 2.55 23.57 -0.83
N GLU A 138 2.49 22.35 -1.37
CA GLU A 138 2.83 22.09 -2.77
C GLU A 138 1.92 22.89 -3.73
N PHE A 139 0.64 22.96 -3.42
CA PHE A 139 -0.34 23.74 -4.17
C PHE A 139 0.00 25.24 -4.23
N THR A 140 0.36 25.83 -3.09
CA THR A 140 0.73 27.26 -3.02
C THR A 140 2.09 27.53 -3.68
N ARG A 141 3.02 26.60 -3.60
CA ARG A 141 4.36 26.70 -4.18
C ARG A 141 4.36 26.61 -5.70
N LEU A 142 3.60 25.70 -6.26
CA LEU A 142 3.54 25.46 -7.72
C LEU A 142 2.49 26.33 -8.43
N ALA A 143 2.07 27.44 -7.79
CA ALA A 143 1.09 28.39 -8.30
C ALA A 143 -0.26 27.77 -8.71
N ALA A 144 -0.79 26.89 -7.86
CA ALA A 144 -2.14 26.33 -7.98
C ALA A 144 -2.49 25.85 -9.39
N THR A 145 -1.57 25.13 -10.03
CA THR A 145 -1.83 24.60 -11.37
C THR A 145 -2.82 23.42 -11.29
N ASP A 146 -3.66 23.28 -12.31
CA ASP A 146 -4.55 22.10 -12.45
C ASP A 146 -3.79 20.78 -12.35
N GLN A 147 -2.51 20.77 -12.67
CA GLN A 147 -1.63 19.59 -12.58
C GLN A 147 -1.41 19.11 -11.16
N VAL A 148 -1.19 20.01 -10.18
CA VAL A 148 -0.99 19.61 -8.77
C VAL A 148 -2.28 19.06 -8.17
N LEU A 149 -3.41 19.69 -8.50
CA LEU A 149 -4.73 19.18 -8.12
C LEU A 149 -4.94 17.76 -8.68
N TRP A 150 -4.64 17.57 -9.97
CA TRP A 150 -4.75 16.28 -10.62
C TRP A 150 -3.85 15.22 -9.96
N GLY A 151 -2.61 15.57 -9.61
CA GLY A 151 -1.71 14.69 -8.85
C GLY A 151 -2.27 14.32 -7.47
N ALA A 152 -2.87 15.28 -6.76
CA ALA A 152 -3.51 15.03 -5.47
C ALA A 152 -4.75 14.13 -5.59
N GLU A 153 -5.62 14.38 -6.57
CA GLU A 153 -6.79 13.56 -6.87
C GLU A 153 -6.39 12.12 -7.20
N LEU A 154 -5.43 11.92 -8.10
CA LEU A 154 -4.90 10.60 -8.44
C LEU A 154 -4.33 9.88 -7.22
N THR A 155 -3.63 10.62 -6.33
CA THR A 155 -3.12 10.06 -5.08
C THR A 155 -4.28 9.58 -4.19
N MET A 156 -5.31 10.37 -4.00
CA MET A 156 -6.47 9.97 -3.18
C MET A 156 -7.25 8.80 -3.78
N VAL A 157 -7.44 8.80 -5.09
CA VAL A 157 -8.05 7.68 -5.82
C VAL A 157 -7.22 6.42 -5.63
N SER A 158 -5.88 6.51 -5.75
CA SER A 158 -5.00 5.37 -5.56
C SER A 158 -5.08 4.79 -4.14
N VAL A 159 -5.14 5.65 -3.11
CA VAL A 159 -5.31 5.24 -1.71
C VAL A 159 -6.65 4.53 -1.48
N LEU A 160 -7.73 5.04 -2.06
CA LEU A 160 -9.05 4.38 -2.00
C LEU A 160 -9.01 3.00 -2.66
N LEU A 161 -8.45 2.89 -3.86
CA LEU A 161 -8.32 1.63 -4.61
C LEU A 161 -7.44 0.62 -3.86
N ALA A 162 -6.32 1.05 -3.30
CA ALA A 162 -5.45 0.20 -2.47
C ALA A 162 -6.18 -0.28 -1.21
N SER A 163 -6.99 0.57 -0.59
CA SER A 163 -7.80 0.20 0.57
C SER A 163 -8.88 -0.81 0.22
N LEU A 164 -9.58 -0.65 -0.91
CA LEU A 164 -10.53 -1.63 -1.44
C LEU A 164 -9.86 -2.97 -1.77
N SER A 165 -8.66 -2.93 -2.34
CA SER A 165 -7.82 -4.12 -2.57
C SER A 165 -7.54 -4.88 -1.27
N THR A 166 -7.28 -4.18 -0.18
CA THR A 166 -7.07 -4.76 1.15
C THR A 166 -8.35 -5.43 1.69
N ILE A 167 -9.53 -4.87 1.40
CA ILE A 167 -10.82 -5.51 1.74
C ILE A 167 -10.99 -6.82 0.96
N ALA A 168 -10.69 -6.84 -0.33
CA ALA A 168 -10.72 -8.06 -1.14
C ALA A 168 -9.75 -9.13 -0.58
N ALA A 169 -8.53 -8.73 -0.20
CA ALA A 169 -7.56 -9.61 0.46
C ALA A 169 -8.09 -10.16 1.79
N SER A 170 -8.73 -9.32 2.60
CA SER A 170 -9.36 -9.75 3.86
C SER A 170 -10.47 -10.78 3.63
N GLY A 171 -11.17 -10.69 2.50
CA GLY A 171 -12.21 -11.66 2.11
C GLY A 171 -11.65 -13.08 1.96
N TYR A 172 -10.58 -13.29 1.20
CA TYR A 172 -10.00 -14.62 1.06
C TYR A 172 -9.19 -15.06 2.29
N HIS A 173 -8.64 -14.13 3.09
CA HIS A 173 -8.02 -14.46 4.38
C HIS A 173 -9.04 -15.07 5.36
N ARG A 174 -10.29 -14.58 5.37
CA ARG A 174 -11.39 -15.17 6.16
C ARG A 174 -11.76 -16.58 5.68
N LEU A 175 -11.49 -16.91 4.42
CA LEU A 175 -11.66 -18.26 3.86
C LEU A 175 -10.43 -19.17 4.14
N GLY A 176 -9.50 -18.75 5.00
CA GLY A 176 -8.32 -19.51 5.39
C GLY A 176 -7.17 -19.48 4.39
N VAL A 177 -7.28 -18.73 3.28
CA VAL A 177 -6.24 -18.66 2.25
C VAL A 177 -5.32 -17.47 2.51
N ARG A 178 -4.00 -17.71 2.58
CA ARG A 178 -2.98 -16.71 2.89
C ARG A 178 -1.67 -17.00 2.15
N GLY A 179 -0.77 -16.02 2.12
CA GLY A 179 0.61 -16.19 1.72
C GLY A 179 0.90 -15.90 0.24
N TRP A 180 1.93 -16.56 -0.31
CA TRP A 180 2.53 -16.22 -1.59
C TRP A 180 1.68 -16.57 -2.81
N GLY A 181 0.91 -17.65 -2.75
CA GLY A 181 0.10 -18.10 -3.89
C GLY A 181 -0.95 -17.07 -4.33
N PRO A 182 -1.84 -16.59 -3.41
CA PRO A 182 -2.78 -15.52 -3.73
C PRO A 182 -2.11 -14.24 -4.20
N LEU A 183 -0.98 -13.85 -3.56
CA LEU A 183 -0.24 -12.65 -3.93
C LEU A 183 0.32 -12.75 -5.35
N ALA A 184 0.92 -13.90 -5.72
CA ALA A 184 1.43 -14.14 -7.06
C ALA A 184 0.33 -13.98 -8.13
N TRP A 185 -0.85 -14.53 -7.88
CA TRP A 185 -2.01 -14.37 -8.76
C TRP A 185 -2.54 -12.94 -8.79
N ALA A 186 -2.62 -12.25 -7.65
CA ALA A 186 -3.07 -10.86 -7.63
C ALA A 186 -2.14 -9.95 -8.46
N MET A 187 -0.82 -10.13 -8.33
CA MET A 187 0.16 -9.41 -9.16
C MET A 187 0.05 -9.80 -10.64
N ALA A 188 -0.19 -11.06 -10.98
CA ALA A 188 -0.38 -11.50 -12.35
C ALA A 188 -1.64 -10.87 -12.98
N TRP A 189 -2.77 -10.86 -12.27
CA TRP A 189 -3.99 -10.23 -12.74
C TRP A 189 -3.83 -8.72 -12.90
N GLY A 190 -3.17 -8.05 -11.94
CA GLY A 190 -2.87 -6.62 -12.03
C GLY A 190 -1.97 -6.29 -13.22
N SER A 191 -0.91 -7.07 -13.42
CA SER A 191 -0.01 -6.95 -14.57
C SER A 191 -0.74 -7.14 -15.90
N GLY A 192 -1.55 -8.19 -16.01
CA GLY A 192 -2.35 -8.46 -17.20
C GLY A 192 -3.33 -7.34 -17.53
N ALA A 193 -4.03 -6.82 -16.50
CA ALA A 193 -4.95 -5.70 -16.68
C ALA A 193 -4.23 -4.41 -17.13
N ALA A 194 -3.06 -4.10 -16.54
CA ALA A 194 -2.24 -2.96 -16.95
C ALA A 194 -1.78 -3.09 -18.40
N LEU A 195 -1.34 -4.29 -18.80
CA LEU A 195 -0.94 -4.56 -20.19
C LEU A 195 -2.11 -4.41 -21.17
N VAL A 196 -3.27 -4.97 -20.84
CA VAL A 196 -4.50 -4.81 -21.66
C VAL A 196 -4.87 -3.34 -21.77
N HIS A 197 -4.81 -2.58 -20.68
CA HIS A 197 -5.08 -1.15 -20.68
C HIS A 197 -4.14 -0.39 -21.64
N ALA A 198 -2.84 -0.64 -21.55
CA ALA A 198 -1.85 -0.03 -22.44
C ALA A 198 -2.11 -0.33 -23.92
N LEU A 199 -2.46 -1.60 -24.24
CA LEU A 199 -2.75 -2.03 -25.60
C LEU A 199 -4.06 -1.42 -26.14
N VAL A 200 -5.11 -1.34 -25.32
CA VAL A 200 -6.41 -0.76 -25.71
C VAL A 200 -6.29 0.73 -25.98
N LEU A 201 -5.49 1.45 -25.19
CA LEU A 201 -5.24 2.87 -25.41
C LEU A 201 -4.29 3.15 -26.58
N GLY A 202 -3.66 2.12 -27.15
CA GLY A 202 -2.62 2.29 -28.17
C GLY A 202 -1.41 3.04 -27.63
N THR A 203 -1.12 2.90 -26.32
CA THR A 203 -0.04 3.62 -25.65
C THR A 203 1.30 3.31 -26.31
N PRO A 204 2.12 4.31 -26.67
CA PRO A 204 3.39 4.06 -27.34
C PRO A 204 4.35 3.32 -26.41
N TRP A 205 4.97 2.28 -26.97
CA TRP A 205 6.01 1.52 -26.27
C TRP A 205 7.35 2.19 -26.45
N HIS A 206 7.98 2.60 -25.33
CA HIS A 206 9.35 3.06 -25.29
C HIS A 206 10.14 2.18 -24.33
N TRP A 207 11.38 1.86 -24.69
CA TRP A 207 12.27 1.06 -23.86
C TRP A 207 13.62 1.76 -23.72
N SER A 208 14.22 1.63 -22.56
CA SER A 208 15.55 2.16 -22.31
C SER A 208 16.46 1.08 -21.74
N TRP A 209 17.68 1.05 -22.25
CA TRP A 209 18.76 0.23 -21.72
C TRP A 209 19.62 0.98 -20.69
N ARG A 210 19.21 2.17 -20.29
CA ARG A 210 19.92 2.96 -19.27
C ARG A 210 19.95 2.20 -17.96
N PRO A 211 21.14 2.12 -17.27
CA PRO A 211 21.27 1.39 -16.01
C PRO A 211 20.28 1.84 -14.93
N GLY A 212 19.97 3.14 -14.85
CA GLY A 212 19.00 3.69 -13.90
C GLY A 212 17.58 3.14 -14.11
N PHE A 213 17.12 3.03 -15.36
CA PHE A 213 15.82 2.45 -15.70
C PHE A 213 15.76 0.95 -15.36
N LEU A 214 16.76 0.18 -15.81
CA LEU A 214 16.80 -1.27 -15.56
C LEU A 214 16.97 -1.57 -14.07
N GLY A 215 17.83 -0.81 -13.38
CA GLY A 215 18.03 -0.93 -11.94
C GLY A 215 16.76 -0.63 -11.15
N SER A 216 16.05 0.45 -11.50
CA SER A 216 14.75 0.80 -10.93
C SER A 216 13.72 -0.33 -11.14
N LEU A 217 13.60 -0.84 -12.37
CA LEU A 217 12.67 -1.91 -12.67
C LEU A 217 12.95 -3.18 -11.87
N GLY A 218 14.22 -3.62 -11.82
CA GLY A 218 14.65 -4.76 -11.01
C GLY A 218 14.44 -4.53 -9.52
N TYR A 219 14.78 -3.34 -9.03
CA TYR A 219 14.55 -2.96 -7.63
C TYR A 219 13.07 -3.01 -7.25
N LEU A 220 12.20 -2.39 -8.04
CA LEU A 220 10.77 -2.37 -7.79
C LEU A 220 10.14 -3.75 -7.86
N ALA A 221 10.53 -4.59 -8.83
CA ALA A 221 10.00 -5.93 -8.97
C ALA A 221 10.48 -6.86 -7.84
N LEU A 222 11.77 -6.90 -7.55
CA LEU A 222 12.34 -7.87 -6.61
C LEU A 222 12.25 -7.39 -5.15
N PHE A 223 12.73 -6.18 -4.89
CA PHE A 223 12.74 -5.66 -3.52
C PHE A 223 11.39 -5.05 -3.14
N GLY A 224 10.86 -4.13 -3.94
CA GLY A 224 9.61 -3.44 -3.66
C GLY A 224 8.37 -4.33 -3.67
N SER A 225 8.35 -5.37 -4.51
CA SER A 225 7.18 -6.23 -4.67
C SER A 225 7.34 -7.61 -4.03
N ILE A 226 8.52 -8.22 -4.03
CA ILE A 226 8.68 -9.57 -3.45
C ILE A 226 9.22 -9.49 -2.04
N LEU A 227 10.40 -8.89 -1.83
CA LEU A 227 11.06 -8.90 -0.53
C LEU A 227 10.26 -8.10 0.51
N ALA A 228 9.78 -6.90 0.17
CA ALA A 228 9.03 -6.06 1.10
C ALA A 228 7.71 -6.70 1.51
N PHE A 229 6.91 -7.24 0.55
CA PHE A 229 5.69 -7.96 0.91
C PHE A 229 5.98 -9.24 1.72
N GLY A 230 7.08 -9.95 1.42
CA GLY A 230 7.51 -11.10 2.21
C GLY A 230 7.86 -10.75 3.64
N ALA A 231 8.64 -9.69 3.83
CA ALA A 231 8.98 -9.17 5.14
C ALA A 231 7.73 -8.68 5.89
N TYR A 232 6.81 -8.00 5.19
CA TYR A 232 5.56 -7.52 5.77
C TYR A 232 4.65 -8.68 6.22
N TYR A 233 4.49 -9.73 5.43
CA TYR A 233 3.72 -10.90 5.85
C TYR A 233 4.35 -11.62 7.04
N ALA A 234 5.69 -11.74 7.06
CA ALA A 234 6.40 -12.29 8.22
C ALA A 234 6.20 -11.42 9.47
N LEU A 235 6.17 -10.10 9.29
CA LEU A 235 5.92 -9.13 10.36
C LEU A 235 4.47 -9.26 10.88
N VAL A 236 3.47 -9.28 9.99
CA VAL A 236 2.05 -9.48 10.35
C VAL A 236 1.86 -10.79 11.13
N HIS A 237 2.52 -11.86 10.71
CA HIS A 237 2.47 -13.15 11.40
C HIS A 237 3.05 -13.07 12.82
N ARG A 238 4.09 -12.27 13.03
CA ARG A 238 4.83 -12.19 14.29
C ARG A 238 4.22 -11.24 15.31
N VAL A 239 3.77 -10.07 14.87
CA VAL A 239 3.31 -9.01 15.77
C VAL A 239 1.82 -8.64 15.58
N GLY A 240 1.16 -9.26 14.63
CA GLY A 240 -0.23 -8.99 14.25
C GLY A 240 -0.37 -7.78 13.31
N PRO A 241 -1.53 -7.66 12.62
CA PRO A 241 -1.75 -6.65 11.59
C PRO A 241 -1.72 -5.22 12.13
N ALA A 242 -2.24 -4.98 13.35
CA ALA A 242 -2.26 -3.65 13.95
C ALA A 242 -0.84 -3.09 14.18
N LYS A 243 0.05 -3.91 14.76
CA LYS A 243 1.44 -3.48 14.96
C LYS A 243 2.19 -3.40 13.63
N ALA A 244 1.99 -4.33 12.70
CA ALA A 244 2.60 -4.29 11.37
C ALA A 244 2.20 -3.00 10.61
N GLY A 245 1.02 -2.43 10.87
CA GLY A 245 0.56 -1.17 10.28
C GLY A 245 1.46 0.04 10.54
N TYR A 246 2.31 0.00 11.59
CA TYR A 246 3.28 1.07 11.82
C TYR A 246 4.32 1.23 10.68
N VAL A 247 4.50 0.22 9.84
CA VAL A 247 5.28 0.36 8.60
C VAL A 247 4.73 1.51 7.76
N GLY A 248 3.41 1.56 7.57
CA GLY A 248 2.76 2.61 6.79
C GLY A 248 2.89 4.02 7.39
N VAL A 249 3.13 4.14 8.71
CA VAL A 249 3.37 5.42 9.38
C VAL A 249 4.77 5.96 9.10
N LEU A 250 5.78 5.08 9.07
CA LEU A 250 7.18 5.47 8.93
C LEU A 250 7.66 5.53 7.47
N THR A 251 7.03 4.79 6.58
CA THR A 251 7.34 4.78 5.15
C THR A 251 7.32 6.19 4.51
N PRO A 252 6.29 7.04 4.73
CA PRO A 252 6.27 8.40 4.17
C PRO A 252 7.41 9.27 4.65
N VAL A 253 7.87 9.09 5.89
CA VAL A 253 9.03 9.86 6.42
C VAL A 253 10.29 9.56 5.62
N VAL A 254 10.55 8.28 5.36
CA VAL A 254 11.69 7.87 4.51
C VAL A 254 11.52 8.40 3.08
N ALA A 255 10.32 8.31 2.51
CA ALA A 255 10.04 8.80 1.16
C ALA A 255 10.30 10.31 1.04
N LEU A 256 9.87 11.12 2.01
CA LEU A 256 10.13 12.57 2.01
C LEU A 256 11.62 12.91 2.19
N VAL A 257 12.35 12.17 3.01
CA VAL A 257 13.80 12.33 3.11
C VAL A 257 14.46 12.06 1.75
N VAL A 258 14.04 10.98 1.06
CA VAL A 258 14.55 10.66 -0.28
C VAL A 258 14.18 11.75 -1.29
N SER A 259 12.93 12.24 -1.30
CA SER A 259 12.51 13.34 -2.17
C SER A 259 13.27 14.65 -1.89
N SER A 260 13.65 14.90 -0.62
CA SER A 260 14.48 16.07 -0.27
C SER A 260 15.88 15.97 -0.85
N LEU A 261 16.44 14.77 -0.91
CA LEU A 261 17.79 14.53 -1.40
C LEU A 261 17.89 14.53 -2.94
N PHE A 262 16.84 14.06 -3.62
CA PHE A 262 16.90 13.74 -5.05
C PHE A 262 15.89 14.49 -5.92
N GLU A 263 14.80 15.03 -5.34
CA GLU A 263 13.72 15.71 -6.08
C GLU A 263 13.59 17.21 -5.72
N ASN A 264 14.56 17.76 -4.97
CA ASN A 264 14.53 19.15 -4.50
C ASN A 264 13.27 19.50 -3.68
N PHE A 265 12.70 18.52 -2.97
CA PHE A 265 11.59 18.77 -2.07
C PHE A 265 12.03 19.67 -0.92
N LEU A 266 11.30 20.77 -0.69
CA LEU A 266 11.63 21.75 0.34
C LEU A 266 10.79 21.54 1.60
N TRP A 267 11.48 21.42 2.74
CA TRP A 267 10.84 21.37 4.04
C TRP A 267 10.37 22.75 4.47
N THR A 268 9.09 22.85 4.80
CA THR A 268 8.51 24.07 5.38
C THR A 268 7.84 23.76 6.71
N GLY A 269 7.50 24.81 7.47
CA GLY A 269 6.76 24.64 8.71
C GLY A 269 5.42 23.90 8.50
N LEU A 270 4.71 24.17 7.39
CA LEU A 270 3.47 23.47 7.03
C LEU A 270 3.70 22.00 6.72
N THR A 271 4.76 21.69 5.98
CA THR A 271 5.12 20.30 5.68
C THR A 271 5.43 19.52 6.95
N VAL A 272 6.26 20.10 7.84
CA VAL A 272 6.61 19.46 9.12
C VAL A 272 5.36 19.28 10.00
N ALA A 273 4.51 20.30 10.11
CA ALA A 273 3.26 20.22 10.86
C ALA A 273 2.31 19.15 10.27
N GLY A 274 2.19 19.08 8.95
CA GLY A 274 1.37 18.10 8.25
C GLY A 274 1.86 16.67 8.48
N ILE A 275 3.17 16.43 8.38
CA ILE A 275 3.79 15.13 8.67
C ILE A 275 3.54 14.74 10.12
N ALA A 276 3.81 15.65 11.07
CA ALA A 276 3.59 15.38 12.49
C ALA A 276 2.13 15.02 12.76
N LEU A 277 1.19 15.75 12.17
CA LEU A 277 -0.24 15.51 12.31
C LEU A 277 -0.65 14.17 11.70
N ALA A 278 -0.14 13.83 10.51
CA ALA A 278 -0.40 12.55 9.87
C ALA A 278 0.15 11.37 10.69
N ILE A 279 1.36 11.48 11.23
CA ILE A 279 1.98 10.46 12.08
C ILE A 279 1.18 10.31 13.38
N LEU A 280 0.88 11.40 14.07
CA LEU A 280 0.11 11.38 15.32
C LEU A 280 -1.28 10.79 15.09
N GLY A 281 -1.95 11.18 14.01
CA GLY A 281 -3.25 10.61 13.62
C GLY A 281 -3.19 9.09 13.43
N ASN A 282 -2.20 8.60 12.70
CA ASN A 282 -1.99 7.17 12.52
C ASN A 282 -1.65 6.44 13.83
N VAL A 283 -0.78 7.02 14.67
CA VAL A 283 -0.45 6.46 15.99
C VAL A 283 -1.71 6.34 16.85
N VAL A 284 -2.53 7.38 16.89
CA VAL A 284 -3.80 7.39 17.64
C VAL A 284 -4.76 6.34 17.08
N ALA A 285 -4.88 6.23 15.75
CA ALA A 285 -5.77 5.24 15.11
C ALA A 285 -5.33 3.79 15.36
N LEU A 286 -4.03 3.52 15.35
CA LEU A 286 -3.45 2.18 15.49
C LEU A 286 -3.17 1.80 16.95
N TRP A 287 -3.31 2.72 17.90
CA TRP A 287 -3.05 2.43 19.32
C TRP A 287 -3.96 1.32 19.83
N PRO A 288 -3.44 0.30 20.52
CA PRO A 288 -4.25 -0.80 21.00
C PRO A 288 -5.39 -0.30 21.92
N SER A 289 -6.61 -0.75 21.66
CA SER A 289 -7.71 -0.53 22.60
C SER A 289 -7.48 -1.42 23.83
N ALA A 290 -7.62 -0.87 25.03
CA ALA A 290 -7.79 -1.70 26.21
C ALA A 290 -8.97 -2.66 25.93
N ARG A 291 -8.77 -3.97 26.06
CA ARG A 291 -9.88 -4.93 26.00
C ARG A 291 -10.94 -4.50 27.00
N PRO A 292 -12.22 -4.50 26.67
CA PRO A 292 -13.26 -4.43 27.70
C PRO A 292 -13.01 -5.60 28.66
N PRO A 293 -13.22 -5.44 29.98
CA PRO A 293 -13.17 -6.56 30.89
C PRO A 293 -14.12 -7.66 30.38
N GLU A 294 -13.64 -8.91 30.35
CA GLU A 294 -14.46 -10.06 30.05
C GLU A 294 -15.68 -10.01 30.97
N SER A 295 -16.88 -10.05 30.39
CA SER A 295 -18.11 -10.07 31.17
C SER A 295 -18.12 -11.35 32.03
N PRO A 296 -18.56 -11.28 33.30
CA PRO A 296 -18.54 -12.42 34.21
C PRO A 296 -19.47 -13.61 33.85
N GLN A 297 -19.97 -13.68 32.60
CA GLN A 297 -20.94 -14.68 32.19
C GLN A 297 -20.35 -16.03 31.73
N ASP A 298 -19.04 -16.13 31.52
CA ASP A 298 -18.43 -17.42 31.07
C ASP A 298 -17.95 -18.36 32.17
N SER A 299 -18.10 -17.95 33.46
CA SER A 299 -17.70 -18.80 34.57
C SER A 299 -18.83 -19.71 35.12
N SER A 300 -20.06 -19.64 34.57
CA SER A 300 -21.21 -20.36 35.12
C SER A 300 -21.59 -21.67 34.39
N ILE A 301 -20.82 -22.10 33.37
CA ILE A 301 -21.17 -23.33 32.59
C ILE A 301 -20.30 -24.53 32.96
N SER A 302 -19.33 -24.42 33.88
CA SER A 302 -18.43 -25.54 34.21
C SER A 302 -18.79 -26.33 35.49
N THR A 303 -19.97 -26.14 36.09
CA THR A 303 -20.33 -26.81 37.36
C THR A 303 -21.64 -27.61 37.32
N VAL A 304 -22.10 -28.07 36.16
CA VAL A 304 -23.24 -29.02 36.09
C VAL A 304 -22.92 -30.17 35.14
N THR A 305 -21.95 -31.03 35.49
CA THR A 305 -21.90 -32.42 35.07
C THR A 305 -21.05 -33.19 36.08
N GLY A 306 -21.68 -33.58 37.19
CA GLY A 306 -21.11 -34.39 38.24
C GLY A 306 -22.17 -34.79 39.23
N ALA A 307 -23.11 -35.70 38.81
CA ALA A 307 -23.89 -36.59 39.67
C ALA A 307 -24.38 -37.76 38.83
#